data_5fbe26120eda71c2e974324fa41f798d
#
_entry.id   5fbe26120eda71c2e974324fa41f798d
#
_cell.length_a   1.000
_cell.length_b   1.000
_cell.length_c   1.000
_cell.angle_alpha   90.00
_cell.angle_beta   90.00
_cell.angle_gamma   90.00
#
_symmetry.space_group_name_H-M   'P 1'
#
loop_
_entity.id
_entity.type
_entity.pdbx_description
1 polymer ?
#
loop_
_entity_poly.entity_id
_entity_poly.type
_entity_poly.pdbx_seq_one_letter_code
_entity_poly.pdbx_strand_id
1 'polypeptide(L)'
;MSAKTRTSIRLSFSFFAFVLIGLSRVTQSIDRLPPDPGYDFFENSHQSGLSVLWRTEGGYVDVPRRVLSEIVILFPIRYSAIIGTLLWAIMAAGVAIAISWLLGSIAKNHVIGFFCGLLVVLNPSASESQIGNQSVVKWFLILLVAIGVSIIDLELIPTFALAALILVCGASNPVTIAAASPLMFRFLTKSQIIRDKRNIIIVAAFVVAFLIQLLAWKSTGSGWRKYSDRVYWPWPGSGFFWSYNFLISPLTFLGVFLVTIPLLPFPKPSKSIVNFAIAGFSIWGLPYFMSGMADRYFVVPQILAGICVLTYIKEVFRHKNYFLNAACAVYLVVACIAMGHWYQSMWFLTSGPRWSTEVDKAVSKCSGDGTKLVFIEQFKGGITINCTALLERT
;
A
#
# COMPACT_ATOMS: atom_id res chain seq x y z
N MET A 1 5.01 6.26 -36.41
CA MET A 1 5.15 6.46 -34.96
C MET A 1 6.03 5.34 -34.40
N SER A 2 7.12 5.68 -33.70
CA SER A 2 8.06 4.67 -33.18
C SER A 2 7.41 3.82 -32.08
N ALA A 3 7.92 2.59 -31.87
CA ALA A 3 7.44 1.72 -30.79
C ALA A 3 7.57 2.39 -29.41
N LYS A 4 8.65 3.14 -29.18
CA LYS A 4 8.90 3.92 -27.96
C LYS A 4 7.80 4.97 -27.71
N THR A 5 7.42 5.71 -28.77
CA THR A 5 6.36 6.73 -28.70
C THR A 5 4.99 6.11 -28.36
N ARG A 6 4.67 4.96 -28.97
CA ARG A 6 3.41 4.23 -28.68
C ARG A 6 3.35 3.77 -27.21
N THR A 7 4.46 3.26 -26.67
CA THR A 7 4.53 2.82 -25.27
C THR A 7 4.36 4.01 -24.32
N SER A 8 5.04 5.13 -24.57
CA SER A 8 4.91 6.34 -23.75
C SER A 8 3.47 6.86 -23.70
N ILE A 9 2.78 6.95 -24.86
CA ILE A 9 1.39 7.41 -24.93
C ILE A 9 0.46 6.48 -24.14
N ARG A 10 0.64 5.14 -24.27
CA ARG A 10 -0.17 4.19 -23.50
C ARG A 10 0.03 4.34 -22.01
N LEU A 11 1.25 4.47 -21.55
CA LEU A 11 1.55 4.66 -20.11
C LEU A 11 0.96 5.96 -19.61
N SER A 12 1.08 7.07 -20.34
CA SER A 12 0.47 8.34 -19.97
C SER A 12 -1.05 8.23 -19.88
N PHE A 13 -1.70 7.64 -20.87
CA PHE A 13 -3.15 7.42 -20.85
C PHE A 13 -3.57 6.56 -19.67
N SER A 14 -2.86 5.46 -19.41
CA SER A 14 -3.14 4.59 -18.25
C SER A 14 -2.95 5.32 -16.93
N PHE A 15 -1.94 6.18 -16.82
CA PHE A 15 -1.71 7.00 -15.62
C PHE A 15 -2.90 7.91 -15.33
N PHE A 16 -3.35 8.68 -16.32
CA PHE A 16 -4.52 9.54 -16.15
C PHE A 16 -5.78 8.75 -15.83
N ALA A 17 -5.98 7.59 -16.48
CA ALA A 17 -7.10 6.71 -16.17
C ALA A 17 -7.05 6.24 -14.70
N PHE A 18 -5.88 5.83 -14.19
CA PHE A 18 -5.73 5.41 -12.79
C PHE A 18 -5.94 6.56 -11.81
N VAL A 19 -5.45 7.77 -12.11
CA VAL A 19 -5.73 8.96 -11.29
C VAL A 19 -7.24 9.23 -11.24
N LEU A 20 -7.91 9.25 -12.40
CA LEU A 20 -9.35 9.50 -12.46
C LEU A 20 -10.16 8.44 -11.71
N ILE A 21 -9.81 7.15 -11.85
CA ILE A 21 -10.43 6.06 -11.10
C ILE A 21 -10.19 6.23 -9.60
N GLY A 22 -8.97 6.55 -9.17
CA GLY A 22 -8.66 6.82 -7.77
C GLY A 22 -9.49 7.98 -7.21
N LEU A 23 -9.54 9.09 -7.93
CA LEU A 23 -10.31 10.27 -7.53
C LEU A 23 -11.82 10.02 -7.52
N SER A 24 -12.36 9.25 -8.46
CA SER A 24 -13.78 8.92 -8.48
C SER A 24 -14.25 8.12 -7.25
N ARG A 25 -13.33 7.41 -6.59
CA ARG A 25 -13.59 6.69 -5.34
C ARG A 25 -13.69 7.61 -4.12
N VAL A 26 -13.13 8.81 -4.20
CA VAL A 26 -13.03 9.76 -3.08
C VAL A 26 -13.85 11.03 -3.27
N THR A 27 -14.68 11.09 -4.29
CA THR A 27 -15.47 12.30 -4.61
C THR A 27 -16.30 12.83 -3.44
N GLN A 28 -16.84 11.94 -2.61
CA GLN A 28 -17.64 12.32 -1.43
C GLN A 28 -16.79 12.71 -0.22
N SER A 29 -15.52 12.37 -0.20
CA SER A 29 -14.60 12.56 0.93
C SER A 29 -13.41 13.46 0.60
N ILE A 30 -13.34 14.06 -0.59
CA ILE A 30 -12.19 14.81 -1.07
C ILE A 30 -11.81 16.00 -0.16
N ASP A 31 -12.79 16.62 0.49
CA ASP A 31 -12.62 17.72 1.44
C ASP A 31 -12.82 17.23 2.89
N ARG A 32 -12.38 16.01 3.19
CA ARG A 32 -12.46 15.44 4.53
C ARG A 32 -11.15 14.77 4.88
N LEU A 33 -10.72 15.01 6.09
CA LEU A 33 -9.49 14.42 6.56
C LEU A 33 -9.76 13.02 7.12
N PRO A 34 -8.98 11.97 6.70
CA PRO A 34 -9.12 10.63 7.27
C PRO A 34 -8.80 10.60 8.77
N PRO A 35 -9.38 9.68 9.56
CA PRO A 35 -9.25 9.63 11.02
C PRO A 35 -7.92 9.06 11.53
N ASP A 36 -6.90 8.96 10.70
CA ASP A 36 -5.65 8.31 11.07
C ASP A 36 -4.72 9.32 11.78
N PRO A 37 -3.88 8.90 12.74
CA PRO A 37 -2.83 9.72 13.35
C PRO A 37 -1.91 10.44 12.34
N GLY A 38 -2.26 10.44 11.05
CA GLY A 38 -1.72 11.24 9.96
C GLY A 38 -1.60 12.72 10.24
N TYR A 39 -2.49 13.20 11.07
CA TYR A 39 -2.50 14.59 11.47
C TYR A 39 -1.43 14.96 12.46
N ASP A 40 -1.03 14.03 13.30
CA ASP A 40 0.13 14.22 14.14
C ASP A 40 1.36 14.58 13.32
N PHE A 41 1.51 14.00 12.11
CA PHE A 41 2.59 14.37 11.22
C PHE A 41 2.37 15.72 10.54
N PHE A 42 1.16 16.04 10.15
CA PHE A 42 0.84 17.33 9.58
C PHE A 42 1.05 18.44 10.63
N GLU A 43 0.55 18.26 11.85
CA GLU A 43 0.78 19.18 12.96
C GLU A 43 2.28 19.28 13.31
N ASN A 44 2.98 18.15 13.38
CA ASN A 44 4.42 18.11 13.63
C ASN A 44 5.23 18.78 12.51
N SER A 45 4.84 18.65 11.25
CA SER A 45 5.49 19.33 10.13
C SER A 45 5.33 20.84 10.22
N HIS A 46 4.17 21.31 10.61
CA HIS A 46 3.94 22.73 10.86
C HIS A 46 4.84 23.31 11.96
N GLN A 47 5.12 22.51 13.00
CA GLN A 47 5.89 22.97 14.15
C GLN A 47 7.40 22.75 14.01
N SER A 48 7.83 21.73 13.30
CA SER A 48 9.22 21.24 13.32
C SER A 48 9.92 21.25 11.96
N GLY A 49 9.23 21.54 10.88
CA GLY A 49 9.78 21.56 9.52
C GLY A 49 10.42 20.22 9.13
N LEU A 50 11.47 20.25 8.29
CA LEU A 50 12.10 19.03 7.75
C LEU A 50 12.69 18.08 8.80
N SER A 51 12.92 18.54 10.04
CA SER A 51 13.42 17.67 11.11
C SER A 51 12.43 16.56 11.47
N VAL A 52 11.16 16.74 11.15
CA VAL A 52 10.12 15.75 11.36
C VAL A 52 10.33 14.47 10.55
N LEU A 53 11.03 14.54 9.41
CA LEU A 53 11.27 13.40 8.54
C LEU A 53 11.96 12.23 9.24
N TRP A 54 12.76 12.52 10.27
CA TRP A 54 13.54 11.53 11.02
C TRP A 54 12.97 11.21 12.39
N ARG A 55 11.90 11.89 12.79
CA ARG A 55 11.27 11.63 14.08
C ARG A 55 10.61 10.25 14.07
N THR A 56 10.90 9.46 15.09
CA THR A 56 10.29 8.14 15.24
C THR A 56 8.93 8.26 15.95
N GLU A 57 7.94 7.54 15.46
CA GLU A 57 6.63 7.45 16.05
C GLU A 57 6.10 6.01 15.96
N GLY A 58 5.52 5.50 17.04
CA GLY A 58 5.05 4.12 17.08
C GLY A 58 6.12 3.07 16.77
N GLY A 59 7.41 3.42 16.90
CA GLY A 59 8.54 2.52 16.68
C GLY A 59 9.06 2.48 15.24
N TYR A 60 8.67 3.39 14.36
CA TYR A 60 9.20 3.49 12.99
C TYR A 60 9.21 4.93 12.46
N VAL A 61 10.00 5.15 11.41
CA VAL A 61 10.15 6.46 10.74
C VAL A 61 9.29 6.45 9.48
N ASP A 62 8.09 6.99 9.47
CA ASP A 62 7.17 6.93 8.32
C ASP A 62 7.53 7.96 7.23
N VAL A 63 8.67 7.75 6.56
CA VAL A 63 9.25 8.68 5.56
C VAL A 63 8.26 9.04 4.44
N PRO A 64 7.60 8.10 3.74
CA PRO A 64 6.73 8.47 2.63
C PRO A 64 5.59 9.40 3.04
N ARG A 65 4.97 9.11 4.18
CA ARG A 65 3.88 9.92 4.72
C ARG A 65 4.34 11.32 5.10
N ARG A 66 5.51 11.44 5.74
CA ARG A 66 6.07 12.73 6.13
C ARG A 66 6.45 13.58 4.94
N VAL A 67 7.06 13.00 3.91
CA VAL A 67 7.34 13.71 2.65
C VAL A 67 6.04 14.23 2.04
N LEU A 68 4.98 13.44 2.04
CA LEU A 68 3.68 13.90 1.53
C LEU A 68 3.10 15.01 2.41
N SER A 69 3.25 14.93 3.74
CA SER A 69 2.82 16.01 4.65
C SER A 69 3.59 17.29 4.40
N GLU A 70 4.92 17.23 4.19
CA GLU A 70 5.73 18.39 3.83
C GLU A 70 5.26 19.04 2.51
N ILE A 71 4.81 18.24 1.54
CA ILE A 71 4.23 18.79 0.32
C ILE A 71 2.88 19.46 0.60
N VAL A 72 2.04 18.83 1.44
CA VAL A 72 0.72 19.39 1.78
C VAL A 72 0.85 20.75 2.46
N ILE A 73 1.82 20.92 3.35
CA ILE A 73 2.01 22.20 4.07
C ILE A 73 2.50 23.36 3.20
N LEU A 74 2.96 23.11 1.97
CA LEU A 74 3.30 24.18 1.02
C LEU A 74 2.04 24.91 0.47
N PHE A 75 0.86 24.37 0.73
CA PHE A 75 -0.40 24.93 0.28
C PHE A 75 -1.17 25.51 1.45
N PRO A 76 -2.14 26.42 1.21
CA PRO A 76 -3.01 26.94 2.26
C PRO A 76 -3.70 25.80 3.01
N ILE A 77 -3.77 25.90 4.33
CA ILE A 77 -4.29 24.84 5.23
C ILE A 77 -5.71 24.41 4.86
N ARG A 78 -6.50 25.32 4.33
CA ARG A 78 -7.86 25.07 3.85
C ARG A 78 -7.93 23.95 2.80
N TYR A 79 -6.89 23.79 1.99
CA TYR A 79 -6.84 22.79 0.91
C TYR A 79 -6.12 21.50 1.29
N SER A 80 -5.66 21.36 2.54
CA SER A 80 -4.85 20.21 2.96
C SER A 80 -5.51 18.86 2.69
N ALA A 81 -6.82 18.74 2.92
CA ALA A 81 -7.56 17.51 2.64
C ALA A 81 -7.56 17.17 1.14
N ILE A 82 -7.84 18.15 0.30
CA ILE A 82 -7.88 18.00 -1.16
C ILE A 82 -6.50 17.63 -1.68
N ILE A 83 -5.46 18.38 -1.27
CA ILE A 83 -4.08 18.13 -1.70
C ILE A 83 -3.60 16.76 -1.25
N GLY A 84 -3.85 16.38 0.00
CA GLY A 84 -3.51 15.05 0.52
C GLY A 84 -4.16 13.91 -0.29
N THR A 85 -5.44 14.08 -0.63
CA THR A 85 -6.19 13.13 -1.47
C THR A 85 -5.65 13.06 -2.90
N LEU A 86 -5.30 14.21 -3.50
CA LEU A 86 -4.68 14.26 -4.83
C LEU A 86 -3.31 13.57 -4.83
N LEU A 87 -2.48 13.83 -3.84
CA LEU A 87 -1.16 13.18 -3.70
C LEU A 87 -1.31 11.67 -3.55
N TRP A 88 -2.28 11.21 -2.74
CA TRP A 88 -2.59 9.79 -2.65
C TRP A 88 -2.96 9.20 -4.02
N ALA A 89 -3.85 9.84 -4.78
CA ALA A 89 -4.28 9.34 -6.10
C ALA A 89 -3.12 9.30 -7.10
N ILE A 90 -2.27 10.33 -7.11
CA ILE A 90 -1.08 10.40 -7.97
C ILE A 90 -0.09 9.28 -7.62
N MET A 91 0.17 9.05 -6.33
CA MET A 91 1.09 8.00 -5.88
C MET A 91 0.54 6.60 -6.18
N ALA A 92 -0.75 6.37 -5.93
CA ALA A 92 -1.41 5.11 -6.28
C ALA A 92 -1.34 4.85 -7.79
N ALA A 93 -1.61 5.86 -8.62
CA ALA A 93 -1.50 5.77 -10.08
C ALA A 93 -0.05 5.54 -10.53
N GLY A 94 0.93 6.19 -9.91
CA GLY A 94 2.36 5.98 -10.19
C GLY A 94 2.79 4.53 -9.94
N VAL A 95 2.37 3.97 -8.81
CA VAL A 95 2.61 2.55 -8.49
C VAL A 95 1.85 1.63 -9.46
N ALA A 96 0.59 1.94 -9.78
CA ALA A 96 -0.21 1.18 -10.73
C ALA A 96 0.44 1.13 -12.12
N ILE A 97 1.02 2.24 -12.60
CA ILE A 97 1.77 2.31 -13.85
C ILE A 97 3.04 1.47 -13.81
N ALA A 98 3.81 1.57 -12.73
CA ALA A 98 5.03 0.76 -12.58
C ALA A 98 4.69 -0.74 -12.63
N ILE A 99 3.64 -1.16 -11.93
CA ILE A 99 3.15 -2.54 -11.94
C ILE A 99 2.63 -2.94 -13.33
N SER A 100 1.85 -2.07 -13.97
CA SER A 100 1.35 -2.33 -15.33
C SER A 100 2.49 -2.57 -16.33
N TRP A 101 3.53 -1.76 -16.26
CA TRP A 101 4.70 -1.90 -17.13
C TRP A 101 5.48 -3.17 -16.83
N LEU A 102 5.82 -3.41 -15.55
CA LEU A 102 6.58 -4.58 -15.12
C LEU A 102 5.87 -5.89 -15.50
N LEU A 103 4.61 -6.01 -15.11
CA LEU A 103 3.85 -7.26 -15.32
C LEU A 103 3.40 -7.42 -16.76
N GLY A 104 3.12 -6.33 -17.47
CA GLY A 104 2.89 -6.35 -18.90
C GLY A 104 4.10 -6.84 -19.69
N SER A 105 5.32 -6.48 -19.27
CA SER A 105 6.57 -6.96 -19.84
C SER A 105 6.80 -8.44 -19.56
N ILE A 106 6.55 -8.90 -18.33
CA ILE A 106 6.68 -10.32 -17.93
C ILE A 106 5.66 -11.20 -18.68
N ALA A 107 4.40 -10.80 -18.68
CA ALA A 107 3.33 -11.52 -19.36
C ALA A 107 3.40 -11.40 -20.90
N LYS A 108 4.26 -10.51 -21.44
CA LYS A 108 4.27 -10.11 -22.86
C LYS A 108 2.87 -9.72 -23.35
N ASN A 109 2.08 -9.09 -22.46
CA ASN A 109 0.71 -8.67 -22.71
C ASN A 109 0.37 -7.42 -21.89
N HIS A 110 0.22 -6.30 -22.59
CA HIS A 110 -0.07 -5.01 -21.96
C HIS A 110 -1.46 -4.93 -21.31
N VAL A 111 -2.43 -5.71 -21.81
CA VAL A 111 -3.78 -5.77 -21.23
C VAL A 111 -3.71 -6.39 -19.84
N ILE A 112 -3.00 -7.51 -19.69
CA ILE A 112 -2.76 -8.13 -18.38
C ILE A 112 -2.06 -7.14 -17.46
N GLY A 113 -1.01 -6.46 -17.97
CA GLY A 113 -0.32 -5.42 -17.21
C GLY A 113 -1.25 -4.33 -16.71
N PHE A 114 -2.12 -3.80 -17.57
CA PHE A 114 -3.11 -2.78 -17.22
C PHE A 114 -4.06 -3.26 -16.11
N PHE A 115 -4.60 -4.46 -16.21
CA PHE A 115 -5.47 -5.02 -15.17
C PHE A 115 -4.73 -5.25 -13.85
N CYS A 116 -3.44 -5.64 -13.89
CA CYS A 116 -2.62 -5.74 -12.68
C CYS A 116 -2.44 -4.37 -12.00
N GLY A 117 -2.22 -3.30 -12.78
CA GLY A 117 -2.18 -1.93 -12.25
C GLY A 117 -3.54 -1.47 -11.72
N LEU A 118 -4.63 -1.86 -12.38
CA LEU A 118 -5.99 -1.53 -11.96
C LEU A 118 -6.31 -2.09 -10.57
N LEU A 119 -5.78 -3.27 -10.20
CA LEU A 119 -5.91 -3.83 -8.86
C LEU A 119 -5.38 -2.91 -7.76
N VAL A 120 -4.39 -2.07 -8.04
CA VAL A 120 -3.84 -1.13 -7.05
C VAL A 120 -4.87 -0.05 -6.69
N VAL A 121 -5.50 0.54 -7.70
CA VAL A 121 -6.46 1.64 -7.50
C VAL A 121 -7.86 1.16 -7.13
N LEU A 122 -8.23 -0.07 -7.48
CA LEU A 122 -9.53 -0.69 -7.16
C LEU A 122 -9.49 -1.66 -5.98
N ASN A 123 -8.36 -1.76 -5.27
CA ASN A 123 -8.22 -2.73 -4.19
C ASN A 123 -9.39 -2.65 -3.17
N PRO A 124 -10.12 -3.75 -2.98
CA PRO A 124 -11.25 -3.80 -2.04
C PRO A 124 -10.84 -3.70 -0.57
N SER A 125 -9.63 -4.13 -0.21
CA SER A 125 -9.12 -3.97 1.17
C SER A 125 -8.70 -2.54 1.49
N ALA A 126 -8.61 -1.67 0.50
CA ALA A 126 -8.44 -0.26 0.75
C ALA A 126 -9.77 0.34 1.23
N SER A 127 -10.49 -0.40 2.12
CA SER A 127 -11.72 0.07 2.72
C SER A 127 -11.43 1.20 3.72
N GLU A 128 -12.40 2.01 3.85
CA GLU A 128 -12.66 2.91 4.97
C GLU A 128 -11.56 3.91 5.38
N SER A 129 -10.43 3.49 5.92
CA SER A 129 -9.38 4.40 6.40
C SER A 129 -8.26 4.65 5.41
N GLN A 130 -8.31 4.01 4.25
CA GLN A 130 -7.13 3.88 3.38
C GLN A 130 -7.25 4.62 2.06
N ILE A 131 -8.46 4.75 1.52
CA ILE A 131 -8.68 5.47 0.27
C ILE A 131 -8.62 6.98 0.55
N GLY A 132 -7.84 7.71 -0.24
CA GLY A 132 -7.59 9.13 -0.03
C GLY A 132 -6.65 9.45 1.14
N ASN A 133 -6.16 8.45 1.85
CA ASN A 133 -5.28 8.63 2.99
C ASN A 133 -3.80 8.50 2.57
N GLN A 134 -3.05 9.58 2.69
CA GLN A 134 -1.61 9.61 2.38
C GLN A 134 -0.78 8.63 3.23
N SER A 135 -1.25 8.25 4.43
CA SER A 135 -0.54 7.30 5.29
C SER A 135 -0.47 5.88 4.71
N VAL A 136 -1.34 5.58 3.74
CA VAL A 136 -1.42 4.27 3.09
C VAL A 136 -0.46 4.12 1.92
N VAL A 137 0.11 5.21 1.42
CA VAL A 137 1.06 5.19 0.29
C VAL A 137 2.21 4.21 0.53
N LYS A 138 2.67 4.06 1.76
CA LYS A 138 3.72 3.08 2.12
C LYS A 138 3.35 1.63 1.72
N TRP A 139 2.07 1.24 1.76
CA TRP A 139 1.64 -0.10 1.35
C TRP A 139 1.79 -0.33 -0.16
N PHE A 140 1.52 0.69 -0.97
CA PHE A 140 1.77 0.62 -2.40
C PHE A 140 3.27 0.52 -2.71
N LEU A 141 4.12 1.19 -1.95
CA LEU A 141 5.57 1.08 -2.09
C LEU A 141 6.08 -0.29 -1.64
N ILE A 142 5.54 -0.86 -0.55
CA ILE A 142 5.84 -2.24 -0.12
C ILE A 142 5.44 -3.25 -1.21
N LEU A 143 4.33 -3.03 -1.90
CA LEU A 143 3.92 -3.85 -3.03
C LEU A 143 4.96 -3.80 -4.16
N LEU A 144 5.50 -2.62 -4.50
CA LEU A 144 6.60 -2.50 -5.48
C LEU A 144 7.86 -3.22 -5.02
N VAL A 145 8.22 -3.16 -3.73
CA VAL A 145 9.33 -3.94 -3.17
C VAL A 145 9.07 -5.43 -3.37
N ALA A 146 7.90 -5.91 -2.98
CA ALA A 146 7.54 -7.34 -3.08
C ALA A 146 7.61 -7.84 -4.53
N ILE A 147 7.08 -7.07 -5.48
CA ILE A 147 7.17 -7.38 -6.91
C ILE A 147 8.62 -7.34 -7.37
N GLY A 148 9.36 -6.28 -7.07
CA GLY A 148 10.75 -6.10 -7.49
C GLY A 148 11.66 -7.23 -7.02
N VAL A 149 11.52 -7.65 -5.77
CA VAL A 149 12.28 -8.79 -5.20
C VAL A 149 11.85 -10.11 -5.85
N SER A 150 10.56 -10.28 -6.11
CA SER A 150 10.04 -11.50 -6.74
C SER A 150 10.54 -11.72 -8.17
N ILE A 151 10.85 -10.63 -8.89
CA ILE A 151 11.31 -10.63 -10.29
C ILE A 151 12.77 -10.22 -10.45
N ILE A 152 13.55 -10.26 -9.39
CA ILE A 152 14.95 -9.77 -9.39
C ILE A 152 15.82 -10.39 -10.48
N ASP A 153 15.56 -11.65 -10.85
CA ASP A 153 16.28 -12.35 -11.93
C ASP A 153 16.03 -11.77 -13.33
N LEU A 154 14.94 -11.02 -13.50
CA LEU A 154 14.57 -10.46 -14.82
C LEU A 154 15.24 -9.11 -15.11
N GLU A 155 15.97 -8.56 -14.14
CA GLU A 155 16.73 -7.30 -14.25
C GLU A 155 15.92 -6.09 -14.76
N LEU A 156 14.61 -6.13 -14.63
CA LEU A 156 13.71 -5.07 -15.10
C LEU A 156 13.79 -3.79 -14.26
N ILE A 157 14.27 -3.90 -13.01
CA ILE A 157 14.43 -2.77 -12.11
C ILE A 157 15.92 -2.59 -11.80
N PRO A 158 16.49 -1.38 -11.91
CA PRO A 158 17.87 -1.14 -11.50
C PRO A 158 18.10 -1.51 -10.02
N THR A 159 19.19 -2.20 -9.73
CA THR A 159 19.48 -2.72 -8.38
C THR A 159 19.46 -1.63 -7.31
N PHE A 160 20.09 -0.48 -7.61
CA PHE A 160 20.13 0.64 -6.66
C PHE A 160 18.76 1.28 -6.43
N ALA A 161 17.91 1.33 -7.45
CA ALA A 161 16.54 1.84 -7.31
C ALA A 161 15.71 0.90 -6.39
N LEU A 162 15.83 -0.41 -6.57
CA LEU A 162 15.17 -1.38 -5.70
C LEU A 162 15.73 -1.32 -4.27
N ALA A 163 17.07 -1.21 -4.11
CA ALA A 163 17.70 -1.07 -2.80
C ALA A 163 17.24 0.21 -2.07
N ALA A 164 17.20 1.35 -2.76
CA ALA A 164 16.69 2.61 -2.20
C ALA A 164 15.22 2.49 -1.78
N LEU A 165 14.39 1.85 -2.60
CA LEU A 165 12.99 1.61 -2.28
C LEU A 165 12.84 0.71 -1.03
N ILE A 166 13.66 -0.34 -0.90
CA ILE A 166 13.70 -1.21 0.28
C ILE A 166 14.08 -0.42 1.53
N LEU A 167 15.08 0.45 1.45
CA LEU A 167 15.50 1.28 2.58
C LEU A 167 14.39 2.23 3.04
N VAL A 168 13.78 2.95 2.11
CA VAL A 168 12.67 3.88 2.41
C VAL A 168 11.47 3.13 3.00
N CYS A 169 11.05 2.03 2.38
CA CYS A 169 9.91 1.24 2.85
C CYS A 169 10.22 0.55 4.18
N GLY A 170 11.41 -0.01 4.32
CA GLY A 170 11.82 -0.73 5.51
C GLY A 170 12.01 0.19 6.72
N ALA A 171 12.52 1.41 6.52
CA ALA A 171 12.52 2.43 7.57
C ALA A 171 11.11 2.86 7.99
N SER A 172 10.15 2.78 7.07
CA SER A 172 8.77 3.24 7.27
C SER A 172 7.83 2.16 7.82
N ASN A 173 8.14 0.89 7.60
CA ASN A 173 7.26 -0.20 8.03
C ASN A 173 8.02 -1.53 8.14
N PRO A 174 8.04 -2.17 9.33
CA PRO A 174 8.75 -3.44 9.54
C PRO A 174 8.20 -4.59 8.68
N VAL A 175 6.96 -4.53 8.24
CA VAL A 175 6.34 -5.53 7.34
C VAL A 175 7.08 -5.64 6.00
N THR A 176 7.82 -4.60 5.59
CA THR A 176 8.65 -4.63 4.38
C THR A 176 9.66 -5.79 4.41
N ILE A 177 10.13 -6.20 5.59
CA ILE A 177 11.08 -7.31 5.74
C ILE A 177 10.49 -8.62 5.20
N ALA A 178 9.16 -8.81 5.33
CA ALA A 178 8.49 -9.99 4.80
C ALA A 178 8.56 -10.08 3.26
N ALA A 179 8.75 -8.96 2.57
CA ALA A 179 8.96 -8.94 1.13
C ALA A 179 10.30 -9.58 0.70
N ALA A 180 11.23 -9.81 1.63
CA ALA A 180 12.46 -10.56 1.36
C ALA A 180 12.24 -12.08 1.22
N SER A 181 11.09 -12.61 1.60
CA SER A 181 10.80 -14.05 1.63
C SER A 181 11.07 -14.81 0.32
N PRO A 182 10.77 -14.27 -0.88
CA PRO A 182 11.13 -14.94 -2.13
C PRO A 182 12.66 -15.09 -2.29
N LEU A 183 13.42 -14.11 -1.84
CA LEU A 183 14.88 -14.16 -1.89
C LEU A 183 15.41 -15.19 -0.88
N MET A 184 14.87 -15.21 0.34
CA MET A 184 15.22 -16.21 1.35
C MET A 184 14.89 -17.63 0.89
N PHE A 185 13.72 -17.85 0.30
CA PHE A 185 13.34 -19.14 -0.28
C PHE A 185 14.34 -19.61 -1.35
N ARG A 186 14.83 -18.69 -2.15
CA ARG A 186 15.87 -18.96 -3.16
C ARG A 186 17.22 -19.32 -2.53
N PHE A 187 17.62 -18.65 -1.44
CA PHE A 187 18.84 -18.99 -0.71
C PHE A 187 18.81 -20.42 -0.18
N LEU A 188 17.64 -20.83 0.33
CA LEU A 188 17.47 -22.20 0.85
C LEU A 188 17.49 -23.26 -0.26
N THR A 189 17.07 -22.90 -1.48
CA THR A 189 16.96 -23.84 -2.61
C THR A 189 18.16 -23.83 -3.56
N LYS A 190 18.97 -22.76 -3.57
CA LYS A 190 20.10 -22.55 -4.50
C LYS A 190 21.25 -21.81 -3.82
N SER A 191 22.29 -22.51 -3.41
CA SER A 191 23.48 -21.92 -2.76
C SER A 191 24.27 -20.90 -3.59
N GLN A 192 24.15 -20.92 -4.92
CA GLN A 192 24.90 -20.02 -5.82
C GLN A 192 24.37 -18.56 -5.82
N ILE A 193 23.22 -18.28 -5.25
CA ILE A 193 22.60 -16.95 -5.25
C ILE A 193 23.43 -15.92 -4.45
N ILE A 194 24.20 -16.39 -3.45
CA ILE A 194 25.08 -15.54 -2.62
C ILE A 194 26.23 -14.91 -3.44
N ARG A 195 26.58 -15.45 -4.60
CA ARG A 195 27.66 -14.93 -5.44
C ARG A 195 27.26 -13.78 -6.36
N ASP A 196 25.96 -13.55 -6.53
CA ASP A 196 25.47 -12.46 -7.35
C ASP A 196 25.50 -11.14 -6.57
N LYS A 197 26.32 -10.18 -7.04
CA LYS A 197 26.44 -8.84 -6.45
C LYS A 197 25.10 -8.14 -6.26
N ARG A 198 24.15 -8.35 -7.17
CA ARG A 198 22.84 -7.78 -7.10
C ARG A 198 22.07 -8.26 -5.87
N ASN A 199 22.06 -9.57 -5.64
CA ASN A 199 21.40 -10.15 -4.48
C ASN A 199 22.05 -9.70 -3.17
N ILE A 200 23.38 -9.55 -3.15
CA ILE A 200 24.11 -9.03 -1.98
C ILE A 200 23.66 -7.62 -1.64
N ILE A 201 23.57 -6.72 -2.64
CA ILE A 201 23.12 -5.33 -2.45
C ILE A 201 21.69 -5.31 -1.88
N ILE A 202 20.79 -6.12 -2.42
CA ILE A 202 19.40 -6.19 -1.96
C ILE A 202 19.30 -6.74 -0.54
N VAL A 203 20.05 -7.81 -0.21
CA VAL A 203 20.11 -8.33 1.17
C VAL A 203 20.66 -7.28 2.12
N ALA A 204 21.75 -6.60 1.74
CA ALA A 204 22.32 -5.52 2.55
C ALA A 204 21.30 -4.40 2.80
N ALA A 205 20.50 -4.02 1.79
CA ALA A 205 19.44 -3.03 1.96
C ALA A 205 18.38 -3.48 2.98
N PHE A 206 17.94 -4.75 2.96
CA PHE A 206 17.04 -5.30 3.97
C PHE A 206 17.65 -5.32 5.38
N VAL A 207 18.93 -5.70 5.49
CA VAL A 207 19.63 -5.70 6.78
C VAL A 207 19.73 -4.28 7.35
N VAL A 208 20.12 -3.31 6.54
CA VAL A 208 20.19 -1.90 6.96
C VAL A 208 18.80 -1.38 7.35
N ALA A 209 17.76 -1.66 6.56
CA ALA A 209 16.39 -1.30 6.88
C ALA A 209 15.95 -1.90 8.22
N PHE A 210 16.28 -3.16 8.49
CA PHE A 210 15.99 -3.82 9.77
C PHE A 210 16.73 -3.16 10.93
N LEU A 211 17.99 -2.81 10.77
CA LEU A 211 18.77 -2.10 11.80
C LEU A 211 18.17 -0.72 12.11
N ILE A 212 17.72 0.01 11.09
CA ILE A 212 17.01 1.29 11.26
C ILE A 212 15.75 1.07 12.12
N GLN A 213 14.98 0.02 11.85
CA GLN A 213 13.78 -0.32 12.63
C GLN A 213 14.12 -0.65 14.10
N LEU A 214 15.17 -1.43 14.33
CA LEU A 214 15.60 -1.75 15.69
C LEU A 214 16.00 -0.49 16.48
N LEU A 215 16.71 0.43 15.83
CA LEU A 215 17.09 1.72 16.43
C LEU A 215 15.84 2.58 16.71
N ALA A 216 14.89 2.64 15.78
CA ALA A 216 13.63 3.37 15.96
C ALA A 216 12.81 2.80 17.14
N TRP A 217 12.71 1.49 17.28
CA TRP A 217 12.04 0.86 18.43
C TRP A 217 12.74 1.18 19.76
N LYS A 218 14.07 1.14 19.76
CA LYS A 218 14.83 1.48 20.97
C LYS A 218 14.62 2.93 21.38
N SER A 219 14.56 3.86 20.44
CA SER A 219 14.43 5.30 20.71
C SER A 219 13.07 5.70 21.24
N THR A 220 11.99 5.02 20.83
CA THR A 220 10.62 5.38 21.22
C THR A 220 10.17 4.79 22.54
N GLY A 221 10.93 3.84 23.11
CA GLY A 221 10.49 3.11 24.31
C GLY A 221 9.15 2.36 24.12
N SER A 222 8.51 2.54 22.97
CA SER A 222 7.27 1.87 22.57
C SER A 222 7.58 0.44 22.12
N GLY A 223 8.29 -0.28 23.00
CA GLY A 223 8.74 -1.61 22.69
C GLY A 223 7.58 -2.52 22.35
N TRP A 224 7.92 -3.54 21.60
CA TRP A 224 7.22 -4.78 21.28
C TRP A 224 6.14 -5.23 22.34
N ARG A 225 6.27 -4.81 23.60
CA ARG A 225 5.33 -5.10 24.69
C ARG A 225 3.90 -4.59 24.47
N LYS A 226 3.70 -3.46 23.77
CA LYS A 226 2.35 -2.96 23.51
C LYS A 226 1.58 -3.81 22.51
N TYR A 227 2.29 -4.59 21.70
CA TYR A 227 1.70 -5.47 20.68
C TYR A 227 1.62 -6.92 21.15
N SER A 228 2.52 -7.39 22.03
CA SER A 228 2.53 -8.76 22.54
C SER A 228 1.31 -9.10 23.42
N ASP A 229 0.75 -8.08 24.09
CA ASP A 229 -0.44 -8.29 24.96
C ASP A 229 -1.73 -8.44 24.17
N ARG A 230 -1.68 -8.29 22.83
CA ARG A 230 -2.82 -8.41 21.93
C ARG A 230 -2.58 -9.45 20.83
N VAL A 231 -2.01 -10.60 21.18
CA VAL A 231 -2.06 -11.75 20.28
C VAL A 231 -3.50 -12.25 20.24
N TYR A 232 -4.30 -11.60 19.41
CA TYR A 232 -5.61 -12.12 19.06
C TYR A 232 -5.39 -13.37 18.21
N TRP A 233 -5.47 -14.55 18.80
CA TRP A 233 -5.74 -15.76 18.04
C TRP A 233 -7.02 -15.52 17.24
N PRO A 234 -6.97 -15.50 15.92
CA PRO A 234 -8.19 -15.47 15.14
C PRO A 234 -8.77 -16.87 15.14
N TRP A 235 -9.46 -17.21 16.20
CA TRP A 235 -10.36 -18.36 16.17
C TRP A 235 -11.46 -18.11 15.14
N PRO A 236 -11.97 -19.18 14.47
CA PRO A 236 -13.02 -19.11 13.45
C PRO A 236 -14.34 -18.45 13.88
N GLY A 237 -14.45 -17.93 15.08
CA GLY A 237 -15.63 -17.27 15.59
C GLY A 237 -15.58 -15.73 15.59
N SER A 238 -14.46 -15.11 15.24
CA SER A 238 -14.46 -13.67 15.02
C SER A 238 -15.14 -13.38 13.68
N GLY A 239 -16.08 -12.44 13.64
CA GLY A 239 -16.85 -12.09 12.43
C GLY A 239 -16.02 -11.80 11.18
N PHE A 240 -14.71 -11.66 11.33
CA PHE A 240 -13.70 -11.50 10.31
C PHE A 240 -13.55 -12.70 9.36
N PHE A 241 -13.66 -13.96 9.84
CA PHE A 241 -13.57 -15.15 8.98
C PHE A 241 -14.83 -15.40 8.17
N TRP A 242 -15.98 -14.88 8.62
CA TRP A 242 -17.28 -15.08 7.98
C TRP A 242 -17.72 -13.86 7.17
N SER A 243 -16.93 -12.77 7.19
CA SER A 243 -17.17 -11.64 6.32
C SER A 243 -16.80 -11.98 4.86
N TYR A 244 -17.32 -11.24 3.91
CA TYR A 244 -16.99 -11.26 2.48
C TYR A 244 -15.48 -11.34 2.22
N ASN A 245 -14.67 -10.83 3.15
CA ASN A 245 -13.22 -10.86 3.13
C ASN A 245 -12.62 -12.27 3.19
N PHE A 246 -13.33 -13.28 3.70
CA PHE A 246 -12.82 -14.65 3.75
C PHE A 246 -12.81 -15.32 2.36
N LEU A 247 -13.88 -15.20 1.57
CA LEU A 247 -13.96 -15.78 0.22
C LEU A 247 -12.99 -15.08 -0.74
N ILE A 248 -12.69 -13.81 -0.49
CA ILE A 248 -11.76 -12.98 -1.25
C ILE A 248 -10.41 -12.93 -0.53
N SER A 249 -10.30 -13.56 0.65
CA SER A 249 -9.07 -13.58 1.43
C SER A 249 -7.93 -14.08 0.55
N PRO A 250 -6.85 -13.28 0.41
CA PRO A 250 -5.65 -13.70 -0.29
C PRO A 250 -5.13 -15.04 0.19
N LEU A 251 -5.44 -15.40 1.43
CA LEU A 251 -5.06 -16.66 2.05
C LEU A 251 -5.79 -17.86 1.49
N THR A 252 -7.11 -17.76 1.36
CA THR A 252 -7.88 -18.86 0.76
C THR A 252 -7.37 -19.08 -0.65
N PHE A 253 -7.13 -17.98 -1.39
CA PHE A 253 -6.61 -18.06 -2.73
C PHE A 253 -5.13 -18.48 -2.79
N LEU A 254 -4.25 -17.88 -2.00
CA LEU A 254 -2.83 -18.26 -1.95
C LEU A 254 -2.66 -19.67 -1.35
N GLY A 255 -3.45 -20.05 -0.35
CA GLY A 255 -3.45 -21.40 0.22
C GLY A 255 -3.93 -22.43 -0.80
N VAL A 256 -5.06 -22.18 -1.45
CA VAL A 256 -5.56 -23.04 -2.54
C VAL A 256 -4.53 -23.07 -3.68
N PHE A 257 -3.96 -21.95 -4.07
CA PHE A 257 -2.98 -21.86 -5.14
C PHE A 257 -1.68 -22.60 -4.79
N LEU A 258 -1.15 -22.46 -3.58
CA LEU A 258 0.08 -23.13 -3.14
C LEU A 258 -0.10 -24.63 -2.87
N VAL A 259 -1.27 -25.05 -2.41
CA VAL A 259 -1.55 -26.46 -2.06
C VAL A 259 -2.10 -27.23 -3.25
N THR A 260 -2.94 -26.64 -4.07
CA THR A 260 -3.62 -27.38 -5.17
C THR A 260 -2.77 -27.49 -6.43
N ILE A 261 -1.94 -26.49 -6.74
CA ILE A 261 -1.11 -26.52 -7.95
C ILE A 261 -0.10 -27.68 -7.97
N PRO A 262 0.61 -28.00 -6.88
CA PRO A 262 1.52 -29.15 -6.86
C PRO A 262 0.81 -30.51 -6.93
N LEU A 263 -0.46 -30.59 -6.48
CA LEU A 263 -1.20 -31.84 -6.33
C LEU A 263 -2.06 -32.19 -7.55
N LEU A 264 -2.30 -31.26 -8.43
CA LEU A 264 -3.18 -31.45 -9.58
C LEU A 264 -2.35 -31.38 -10.90
N PRO A 265 -2.80 -32.02 -11.99
CA PRO A 265 -2.14 -31.97 -13.30
C PRO A 265 -2.34 -30.61 -13.98
N PHE A 266 -2.07 -29.53 -13.25
CA PHE A 266 -2.15 -28.16 -13.73
C PHE A 266 -0.84 -27.71 -14.39
N PRO A 267 -0.89 -26.74 -15.29
CA PRO A 267 0.31 -26.13 -15.81
C PRO A 267 1.12 -25.55 -14.65
N LYS A 268 2.41 -25.85 -14.62
CA LYS A 268 3.28 -25.33 -13.56
C LYS A 268 3.35 -23.80 -13.65
N PRO A 269 3.07 -23.08 -12.56
CA PRO A 269 3.16 -21.63 -12.55
C PRO A 269 4.61 -21.20 -12.80
N SER A 270 4.78 -20.05 -13.45
CA SER A 270 6.10 -19.46 -13.61
C SER A 270 6.73 -19.15 -12.24
N LYS A 271 8.07 -19.11 -12.19
CA LYS A 271 8.82 -18.78 -10.98
C LYS A 271 8.38 -17.46 -10.34
N SER A 272 8.09 -16.46 -11.17
CA SER A 272 7.62 -15.15 -10.70
C SER A 272 6.30 -15.26 -9.97
N ILE A 273 5.36 -16.06 -10.46
CA ILE A 273 4.05 -16.27 -9.83
C ILE A 273 4.22 -16.93 -8.45
N VAL A 274 5.08 -17.96 -8.36
CA VAL A 274 5.39 -18.61 -7.07
C VAL A 274 6.00 -17.62 -6.09
N ASN A 275 6.93 -16.78 -6.55
CA ASN A 275 7.54 -15.75 -5.73
C ASN A 275 6.54 -14.68 -5.25
N PHE A 276 5.59 -14.26 -6.10
CA PHE A 276 4.50 -13.36 -5.70
C PHE A 276 3.62 -13.98 -4.61
N ALA A 277 3.30 -15.27 -4.74
CA ALA A 277 2.53 -15.99 -3.74
C ALA A 277 3.28 -16.08 -2.41
N ILE A 278 4.57 -16.43 -2.43
CA ILE A 278 5.42 -16.46 -1.22
C ILE A 278 5.49 -15.08 -0.57
N ALA A 279 5.71 -14.01 -1.33
CA ALA A 279 5.75 -12.65 -0.81
C ALA A 279 4.40 -12.26 -0.17
N GLY A 280 3.30 -12.53 -0.87
CA GLY A 280 1.96 -12.23 -0.39
C GLY A 280 1.63 -12.95 0.92
N PHE A 281 1.93 -14.24 1.02
CA PHE A 281 1.73 -15.02 2.23
C PHE A 281 2.58 -14.53 3.40
N SER A 282 3.85 -14.20 3.15
CA SER A 282 4.76 -13.71 4.19
C SER A 282 4.39 -12.31 4.69
N ILE A 283 4.00 -11.40 3.79
CA ILE A 283 3.55 -10.05 4.13
C ILE A 283 2.24 -10.10 4.92
N TRP A 284 1.39 -11.09 4.65
CA TRP A 284 0.20 -11.31 5.44
C TRP A 284 0.53 -11.93 6.81
N GLY A 285 1.33 -12.98 6.83
CA GLY A 285 1.60 -13.76 8.05
C GLY A 285 2.36 -12.95 9.10
N LEU A 286 3.31 -12.11 8.72
CA LEU A 286 4.13 -11.36 9.67
C LEU A 286 3.31 -10.45 10.59
N PRO A 287 2.41 -9.57 10.12
CA PRO A 287 1.56 -8.76 10.99
C PRO A 287 0.61 -9.60 11.86
N TYR A 288 0.15 -10.73 11.31
CA TYR A 288 -0.70 -11.67 12.03
C TYR A 288 -0.05 -12.15 13.32
N PHE A 289 1.23 -12.53 13.24
CA PHE A 289 1.98 -12.99 14.40
C PHE A 289 2.43 -11.85 15.33
N MET A 290 2.57 -10.63 14.81
CA MET A 290 3.20 -9.52 15.55
C MET A 290 2.22 -8.58 16.23
N SER A 291 1.09 -8.25 15.63
CA SER A 291 0.28 -7.12 16.10
C SER A 291 -1.23 -7.29 15.99
N GLY A 292 -1.69 -8.47 15.56
CA GLY A 292 -3.09 -8.64 15.20
C GLY A 292 -3.42 -8.02 13.84
N MET A 293 -4.66 -8.22 13.37
CA MET A 293 -5.04 -7.91 12.01
C MET A 293 -5.75 -6.56 11.92
N ALA A 294 -5.22 -5.66 11.10
CA ALA A 294 -5.93 -4.49 10.62
C ALA A 294 -6.12 -4.60 9.10
N ASP A 295 -7.20 -4.06 8.56
CA ASP A 295 -7.56 -4.14 7.12
C ASP A 295 -6.43 -3.73 6.18
N ARG A 296 -5.64 -2.75 6.60
CA ARG A 296 -4.46 -2.27 5.85
C ARG A 296 -3.40 -3.34 5.56
N TYR A 297 -3.33 -4.41 6.37
CA TYR A 297 -2.38 -5.50 6.17
C TYR A 297 -2.76 -6.43 5.01
N PHE A 298 -4.00 -6.35 4.53
CA PHE A 298 -4.47 -7.13 3.38
C PHE A 298 -4.24 -6.47 2.03
N VAL A 299 -3.92 -5.17 1.98
CA VAL A 299 -3.73 -4.42 0.74
C VAL A 299 -2.74 -5.13 -0.19
N VAL A 300 -1.52 -5.37 0.29
CA VAL A 300 -0.46 -5.99 -0.51
C VAL A 300 -0.76 -7.45 -0.86
N PRO A 301 -1.13 -8.31 0.11
CA PRO A 301 -1.47 -9.71 -0.19
C PRO A 301 -2.61 -9.87 -1.20
N GLN A 302 -3.66 -9.07 -1.12
CA GLN A 302 -4.78 -9.15 -2.06
C GLN A 302 -4.39 -8.74 -3.48
N ILE A 303 -3.60 -7.68 -3.62
CA ILE A 303 -3.12 -7.27 -4.93
C ILE A 303 -2.22 -8.34 -5.51
N LEU A 304 -1.29 -8.91 -4.72
CA LEU A 304 -0.41 -9.98 -5.16
C LEU A 304 -1.19 -11.25 -5.55
N ALA A 305 -2.24 -11.60 -4.81
CA ALA A 305 -3.13 -12.70 -5.18
C ALA A 305 -3.82 -12.44 -6.52
N GLY A 306 -4.38 -11.25 -6.72
CA GLY A 306 -4.97 -10.86 -8.00
C GLY A 306 -3.96 -10.89 -9.15
N ILE A 307 -2.74 -10.43 -8.93
CA ILE A 307 -1.63 -10.51 -9.89
C ILE A 307 -1.32 -11.97 -10.24
N CYS A 308 -1.25 -12.86 -9.25
CA CYS A 308 -1.04 -14.30 -9.50
C CYS A 308 -2.13 -14.85 -10.42
N VAL A 309 -3.41 -14.55 -10.14
CA VAL A 309 -4.52 -15.01 -11.01
C VAL A 309 -4.39 -14.46 -12.41
N LEU A 310 -4.27 -13.14 -12.57
CA LEU A 310 -4.24 -12.49 -13.87
C LEU A 310 -3.04 -12.95 -14.75
N THR A 311 -1.89 -13.19 -14.11
CA THR A 311 -0.70 -13.66 -14.81
C THR A 311 -0.77 -15.16 -15.15
N TYR A 312 -1.42 -15.95 -14.28
CA TYR A 312 -1.57 -17.39 -14.48
C TYR A 312 -2.72 -17.75 -15.42
N ILE A 313 -3.74 -16.91 -15.53
CA ILE A 313 -4.92 -17.18 -16.35
C ILE A 313 -4.56 -17.52 -17.81
N LYS A 314 -3.52 -16.92 -18.34
CA LYS A 314 -3.02 -17.20 -19.70
C LYS A 314 -2.52 -18.64 -19.85
N GLU A 315 -1.85 -19.18 -18.84
CA GLU A 315 -1.35 -20.54 -18.84
C GLU A 315 -2.52 -21.53 -18.72
N VAL A 316 -3.49 -21.19 -17.87
CA VAL A 316 -4.71 -21.98 -17.65
C VAL A 316 -5.54 -22.11 -18.93
N PHE A 317 -5.81 -21.02 -19.63
CA PHE A 317 -6.58 -21.05 -20.87
C PHE A 317 -5.91 -21.85 -21.99
N ARG A 318 -4.60 -21.90 -22.02
CA ARG A 318 -3.84 -22.73 -22.99
C ARG A 318 -4.07 -24.23 -22.79
N HIS A 319 -4.26 -24.68 -21.54
CA HIS A 319 -4.40 -26.11 -21.20
C HIS A 319 -5.81 -26.64 -21.32
N LYS A 320 -6.78 -25.82 -21.76
CA LYS A 320 -8.20 -26.22 -21.98
C LYS A 320 -8.83 -26.99 -20.78
N ASN A 321 -8.35 -26.72 -19.55
CA ASN A 321 -8.94 -27.31 -18.35
C ASN A 321 -10.17 -26.51 -17.94
N TYR A 322 -11.35 -27.02 -18.26
CA TYR A 322 -12.63 -26.34 -18.01
C TYR A 322 -12.88 -26.04 -16.53
N PHE A 323 -12.48 -26.92 -15.63
CA PHE A 323 -12.67 -26.72 -14.19
C PHE A 323 -11.83 -25.53 -13.68
N LEU A 324 -10.55 -25.48 -14.06
CA LEU A 324 -9.65 -24.42 -13.67
C LEU A 324 -10.05 -23.06 -14.29
N ASN A 325 -10.50 -23.10 -15.55
CA ASN A 325 -11.05 -21.91 -16.21
C ASN A 325 -12.28 -21.38 -15.51
N ALA A 326 -13.19 -22.27 -15.09
CA ALA A 326 -14.38 -21.91 -14.32
C ALA A 326 -14.00 -21.33 -12.95
N ALA A 327 -13.06 -21.96 -12.23
CA ALA A 327 -12.59 -21.45 -10.94
C ALA A 327 -11.95 -20.05 -11.06
N CYS A 328 -11.12 -19.80 -12.08
CA CYS A 328 -10.55 -18.48 -12.35
C CYS A 328 -11.65 -17.46 -12.73
N ALA A 329 -12.64 -17.85 -13.53
CA ALA A 329 -13.75 -16.98 -13.89
C ALA A 329 -14.59 -16.60 -12.66
N VAL A 330 -14.93 -17.57 -11.81
CA VAL A 330 -15.66 -17.34 -10.56
C VAL A 330 -14.87 -16.39 -9.66
N TYR A 331 -13.57 -16.61 -9.48
CA TYR A 331 -12.72 -15.71 -8.70
C TYR A 331 -12.76 -14.27 -9.25
N LEU A 332 -12.61 -14.09 -10.56
CA LEU A 332 -12.64 -12.76 -11.18
C LEU A 332 -14.00 -12.09 -10.99
N VAL A 333 -15.10 -12.84 -11.14
CA VAL A 333 -16.46 -12.32 -10.92
C VAL A 333 -16.63 -11.87 -9.47
N VAL A 334 -16.24 -12.72 -8.51
CA VAL A 334 -16.31 -12.39 -7.06
C VAL A 334 -15.42 -11.18 -6.74
N ALA A 335 -14.21 -11.11 -7.29
CA ALA A 335 -13.33 -9.94 -7.13
C ALA A 335 -13.95 -8.66 -7.70
N CYS A 336 -14.58 -8.73 -8.89
CA CYS A 336 -15.27 -7.58 -9.48
C CYS A 336 -16.48 -7.14 -8.65
N ILE A 337 -17.28 -8.07 -8.15
CA ILE A 337 -18.41 -7.77 -7.25
C ILE A 337 -17.92 -7.09 -5.97
N ALA A 338 -16.86 -7.61 -5.35
CA ALA A 338 -16.26 -7.01 -4.16
C ALA A 338 -15.70 -5.62 -4.43
N MET A 339 -14.98 -5.42 -5.54
CA MET A 339 -14.50 -4.11 -5.96
C MET A 339 -15.64 -3.13 -6.18
N GLY A 340 -16.76 -3.58 -6.76
CA GLY A 340 -17.97 -2.78 -6.93
C GLY A 340 -18.62 -2.41 -5.60
N HIS A 341 -18.79 -3.38 -4.71
CA HIS A 341 -19.38 -3.17 -3.38
C HIS A 341 -18.56 -2.20 -2.53
N TRP A 342 -17.24 -2.33 -2.53
CA TRP A 342 -16.32 -1.49 -1.76
C TRP A 342 -15.83 -0.25 -2.51
N TYR A 343 -16.37 0.04 -3.68
CA TYR A 343 -15.92 1.15 -4.51
C TYR A 343 -16.04 2.50 -3.80
N GLN A 344 -17.14 2.72 -3.09
CA GLN A 344 -17.48 3.98 -2.40
C GLN A 344 -17.79 3.81 -0.91
N SER A 345 -17.54 2.64 -0.30
CA SER A 345 -17.92 2.38 1.09
C SER A 345 -17.00 3.07 2.07
N MET A 346 -17.21 4.36 2.23
CA MET A 346 -16.47 5.21 3.16
C MET A 346 -17.41 5.95 4.08
N TRP A 347 -18.31 5.21 4.75
CA TRP A 347 -19.35 5.80 5.56
C TRP A 347 -18.80 6.82 6.57
N PHE A 348 -17.62 6.60 7.16
CA PHE A 348 -17.07 7.54 8.11
C PHE A 348 -16.35 8.72 7.46
N LEU A 349 -15.78 8.58 6.26
CA LEU A 349 -15.32 9.72 5.49
C LEU A 349 -16.47 10.56 4.95
N THR A 350 -17.66 9.97 4.80
CA THR A 350 -18.87 10.72 4.41
C THR A 350 -19.59 11.36 5.59
N SER A 351 -19.42 10.85 6.82
CA SER A 351 -20.07 11.37 8.03
C SER A 351 -19.24 12.42 8.80
N GLY A 352 -17.94 12.54 8.52
CA GLY A 352 -17.08 13.54 9.17
C GLY A 352 -17.34 14.98 8.67
N PRO A 353 -16.86 16.01 9.39
CA PRO A 353 -17.00 17.39 8.97
C PRO A 353 -16.17 17.68 7.71
N ARG A 354 -16.56 18.68 6.93
CA ARG A 354 -15.76 19.18 5.82
C ARG A 354 -14.59 19.99 6.36
N TRP A 355 -13.39 19.63 5.94
CA TRP A 355 -12.16 20.26 6.42
C TRP A 355 -12.14 21.77 6.17
N SER A 356 -12.44 22.21 4.95
CA SER A 356 -12.47 23.64 4.61
C SER A 356 -13.41 24.44 5.51
N THR A 357 -14.58 23.88 5.84
CA THR A 357 -15.57 24.50 6.71
C THR A 357 -15.04 24.62 8.16
N GLU A 358 -14.37 23.59 8.67
CA GLU A 358 -13.81 23.64 10.03
C GLU A 358 -12.63 24.61 10.12
N VAL A 359 -11.81 24.70 9.07
CA VAL A 359 -10.75 25.71 8.98
C VAL A 359 -11.35 27.11 9.01
N ASP A 360 -12.40 27.40 8.20
CA ASP A 360 -13.07 28.71 8.19
C ASP A 360 -13.65 29.07 9.58
N LYS A 361 -14.24 28.11 10.29
CA LYS A 361 -14.71 28.28 11.67
C LYS A 361 -13.57 28.57 12.64
N ALA A 362 -12.42 27.91 12.48
CA ALA A 362 -11.26 28.14 13.31
C ALA A 362 -10.66 29.53 13.07
N VAL A 363 -10.54 29.95 11.80
CA VAL A 363 -10.10 31.30 11.41
C VAL A 363 -11.00 32.37 12.04
N SER A 364 -12.32 32.20 11.98
CA SER A 364 -13.27 33.16 12.60
C SER A 364 -13.10 33.29 14.11
N LYS A 365 -12.60 32.24 14.79
CA LYS A 365 -12.31 32.27 16.23
C LYS A 365 -10.97 32.94 16.57
N CYS A 366 -10.13 33.17 15.59
CA CYS A 366 -8.80 33.76 15.74
C CYS A 366 -8.79 35.29 15.77
N SER A 367 -9.94 35.96 15.75
CA SER A 367 -10.02 37.41 15.73
C SER A 367 -9.39 38.00 17.02
N GLY A 368 -8.21 38.60 16.90
CA GLY A 368 -7.58 39.48 17.86
C GLY A 368 -6.47 38.91 18.74
N ASP A 369 -6.30 37.62 18.90
CA ASP A 369 -5.25 37.03 19.74
C ASP A 369 -4.47 35.92 19.00
N GLY A 370 -3.27 36.28 18.52
CA GLY A 370 -2.40 35.37 17.76
C GLY A 370 -1.86 34.20 18.59
N THR A 371 -1.84 34.30 19.90
CA THR A 371 -1.33 33.25 20.80
C THR A 371 -2.39 32.21 21.16
N LYS A 372 -3.66 32.51 20.86
CA LYS A 372 -4.79 31.60 21.11
C LYS A 372 -4.66 30.30 20.33
N LEU A 373 -4.87 29.19 21.01
CA LEU A 373 -4.99 27.88 20.38
C LEU A 373 -6.42 27.65 19.92
N VAL A 374 -6.60 27.23 18.68
CA VAL A 374 -7.88 26.84 18.13
C VAL A 374 -7.84 25.39 17.72
N PHE A 375 -8.98 24.72 17.89
CA PHE A 375 -9.17 23.32 17.52
C PHE A 375 -9.92 23.25 16.19
N ILE A 376 -9.37 22.52 15.24
CA ILE A 376 -9.99 22.23 13.95
C ILE A 376 -10.47 20.79 14.01
N GLU A 377 -11.79 20.61 13.98
CA GLU A 377 -12.39 19.29 14.09
C GLU A 377 -12.18 18.46 12.84
N GLN A 378 -11.96 17.19 13.04
CA GLN A 378 -11.96 16.16 11.99
C GLN A 378 -12.74 14.94 12.47
N PHE A 379 -12.90 13.94 11.63
CA PHE A 379 -13.56 12.71 12.03
C PHE A 379 -12.76 11.99 13.14
N LYS A 380 -13.39 11.77 14.31
CA LYS A 380 -12.79 11.14 15.50
C LYS A 380 -11.55 11.85 16.08
N GLY A 381 -11.52 13.16 16.03
CA GLY A 381 -10.44 13.94 16.62
C GLY A 381 -10.34 15.33 16.01
N GLY A 382 -9.14 15.88 15.98
CA GLY A 382 -8.86 17.17 15.40
C GLY A 382 -7.43 17.61 15.66
N ILE A 383 -7.03 18.70 15.06
CA ILE A 383 -5.72 19.31 15.28
C ILE A 383 -5.87 20.60 16.09
N THR A 384 -4.88 20.87 16.95
CA THR A 384 -4.79 22.13 17.67
C THR A 384 -3.66 22.95 17.06
N ILE A 385 -3.98 24.16 16.65
CA ILE A 385 -3.02 25.08 16.03
C ILE A 385 -3.15 26.47 16.66
N ASN A 386 -2.06 27.24 16.73
CA ASN A 386 -2.14 28.61 17.17
C ASN A 386 -2.67 29.51 16.04
N CYS A 387 -3.35 30.59 16.45
CA CYS A 387 -3.98 31.50 15.49
C CYS A 387 -2.98 32.16 14.54
N THR A 388 -1.76 32.50 14.99
CA THR A 388 -0.73 33.05 14.11
C THR A 388 -0.40 32.10 12.97
N ALA A 389 -0.07 30.84 13.28
CA ALA A 389 0.24 29.83 12.27
C ALA A 389 -0.94 29.50 11.37
N LEU A 390 -2.17 29.58 11.87
CA LEU A 390 -3.38 29.37 11.07
C LEU A 390 -3.57 30.52 10.07
N LEU A 391 -3.48 31.77 10.52
CA LEU A 391 -3.68 32.96 9.67
C LEU A 391 -2.58 33.16 8.64
N GLU A 392 -1.34 32.78 8.92
CA GLU A 392 -0.24 32.82 7.95
C GLU A 392 -0.43 31.83 6.78
N ARG A 393 -1.33 30.86 6.92
CA ARG A 393 -1.53 29.76 5.96
C ARG A 393 -2.93 29.66 5.39
N THR A 394 -3.78 30.61 5.65
CA THR A 394 -5.10 30.75 5.00
C THR A 394 -5.03 31.68 3.83
#